data_34b8097865478c619e8e0e8c1f7f36ba
#
_entry.id   34b8097865478c619e8e0e8c1f7f36ba
#
_cell.length_a   1.000
_cell.length_b   1.000
_cell.length_c   1.000
_cell.angle_alpha   90.00
_cell.angle_beta   90.00
_cell.angle_gamma   90.00
#
_symmetry.space_group_name_H-M   'P 1'
#
loop_
_entity.id
_entity.type
_entity.pdbx_description
1 polymer ?
#
loop_
_entity_poly.entity_id
_entity_poly.type
_entity_poly.pdbx_seq_one_letter_code
_entity_poly.pdbx_strand_id
1 'polypeptide(L)' 'MSKLREQRIEMLKEMAEKTGGMITTSQIEKAGISRVLIPTFIDEGILVKEARGIYYYADEFPDDLQII' A
#
# COMPACT_ATOMS: atom_id res chain seq x y z
N MET A 1 -8.43 17.53 1.90
CA MET A 1 -8.55 16.90 1.66
C MET A 1 -8.27 16.15 0.63
N SER A 2 -7.90 15.23 0.58
CA SER A 2 -7.53 14.62 -0.44
C SER A 2 -8.30 13.42 -0.70
N LYS A 3 -9.41 13.54 -1.34
CA LYS A 3 -10.16 12.43 -1.71
C LYS A 3 -9.35 11.58 -2.63
N LEU A 4 -8.50 12.14 -3.48
CA LEU A 4 -7.70 11.38 -4.37
C LEU A 4 -6.72 10.50 -3.59
N ARG A 5 -6.19 11.02 -2.51
CA ARG A 5 -5.28 10.23 -1.71
C ARG A 5 -6.02 9.08 -1.05
N GLU A 6 -7.23 9.32 -0.58
CA GLU A 6 -8.00 8.26 0.03
C GLU A 6 -8.38 7.21 -0.98
N GLN A 7 -8.68 7.61 -2.20
CA GLN A 7 -9.02 6.65 -3.23
C GLN A 7 -7.82 5.78 -3.55
N ARG A 8 -6.63 6.37 -3.59
CA ARG A 8 -5.45 5.58 -3.87
C ARG A 8 -5.17 4.58 -2.75
N ILE A 9 -5.38 5.01 -1.52
CA ILE A 9 -5.14 4.12 -0.39
C ILE A 9 -6.13 2.97 -0.44
N GLU A 10 -7.39 3.24 -0.80
CA GLU A 10 -8.35 2.18 -0.89
C GLU A 10 -8.02 1.22 -2.01
N MET A 11 -7.48 1.72 -3.11
CA MET A 11 -7.08 0.84 -4.20
C MET A 11 -5.95 -0.07 -3.75
N LEU A 12 -5.01 0.48 -2.98
CA LEU A 12 -3.91 -0.33 -2.48
C LEU A 12 -4.43 -1.39 -1.52
N LYS A 13 -5.42 -1.02 -0.70
CA LYS A 13 -5.97 -1.96 0.25
C LYS A 13 -6.65 -3.10 -0.49
N GLU A 14 -7.41 -2.79 -1.54
CA GLU A 14 -8.08 -3.83 -2.28
C GLU A 14 -7.08 -4.76 -2.97
N MET A 15 -6.01 -4.20 -3.51
CA MET A 15 -5.03 -5.03 -4.14
C MET A 15 -4.37 -5.94 -3.11
N ALA A 16 -4.12 -5.42 -1.93
CA ALA A 16 -3.49 -6.21 -0.88
C ALA A 16 -4.39 -7.34 -0.43
N GLU A 17 -5.69 -7.08 -0.37
CA GLU A 17 -6.61 -8.11 0.07
C GLU A 17 -6.64 -9.27 -0.91
N LYS A 18 -6.40 -9.00 -2.18
CA LYS A 18 -6.44 -10.06 -3.15
C LYS A 18 -5.16 -10.87 -3.16
N THR A 19 -4.07 -10.31 -2.65
CA THR A 19 -2.79 -10.98 -2.72
C THR A 19 -2.20 -11.27 -1.36
N GLY A 20 -2.99 -11.17 -0.32
CA GLY A 20 -2.46 -11.46 1.02
C GLY A 20 -1.59 -10.38 1.57
N GLY A 21 -1.73 -9.18 1.09
CA GLY A 21 -0.97 -8.04 1.61
C GLY A 21 0.17 -7.63 0.72
N MET A 22 0.51 -8.42 -0.30
CA MET A 22 1.64 -8.09 -1.14
C MET A 22 1.23 -7.25 -2.33
N ILE A 23 1.99 -6.24 -2.63
CA ILE A 23 1.70 -5.36 -3.74
C ILE A 23 2.99 -5.14 -4.51
N THR A 24 2.95 -5.25 -5.83
CA THR A 24 4.14 -5.03 -6.63
C THR A 24 4.01 -3.72 -7.38
N THR A 25 5.13 -3.20 -7.87
CA THR A 25 5.13 -1.97 -8.64
C THR A 25 4.23 -2.13 -9.85
N SER A 26 4.25 -3.30 -10.47
CA SER A 26 3.45 -3.54 -11.65
C SER A 26 1.96 -3.41 -11.33
N GLN A 27 1.53 -3.93 -10.20
CA GLN A 27 0.14 -3.84 -9.81
C GLN A 27 -0.25 -2.39 -9.57
N ILE A 28 0.63 -1.62 -8.96
CA ILE A 28 0.35 -0.22 -8.68
C ILE A 28 0.18 0.54 -9.98
N GLU A 29 1.05 0.30 -10.94
CA GLU A 29 0.95 1.01 -12.21
C GLU A 29 -0.29 0.59 -12.97
N LYS A 30 -0.66 -0.66 -12.91
CA LYS A 30 -1.83 -1.12 -13.60
C LYS A 30 -3.10 -0.52 -13.02
N ALA A 31 -3.06 -0.18 -11.75
CA ALA A 31 -4.20 0.44 -11.13
C ALA A 31 -4.29 1.93 -11.45
N GLY A 32 -3.34 2.44 -12.20
CA GLY A 32 -3.37 3.86 -12.55
C GLY A 32 -2.66 4.74 -11.55
N ILE A 33 -1.91 4.17 -10.63
CA ILE A 33 -1.21 4.95 -9.65
C ILE A 33 0.24 5.07 -10.09
N SER A 34 0.77 6.28 -10.10
CA SER A 34 2.12 6.48 -10.54
C SER A 34 3.11 5.88 -9.56
N ARG A 35 4.11 5.19 -10.06
CA ARG A 35 5.09 4.60 -9.15
C ARG A 35 5.89 5.68 -8.44
N VAL A 36 5.84 6.91 -8.93
CA VAL A 36 6.55 7.98 -8.27
C VAL A 36 5.97 8.21 -6.88
N LEU A 37 4.73 7.78 -6.64
CA LEU A 37 4.12 7.97 -5.36
C LEU A 37 4.49 6.88 -4.35
N ILE A 38 5.13 5.82 -4.80
CA ILE A 38 5.48 4.73 -3.89
C ILE A 38 6.34 5.20 -2.72
N PRO A 39 7.39 6.00 -2.95
CA PRO A 39 8.19 6.45 -1.81
C PRO A 39 7.36 7.26 -0.81
N THR A 40 6.37 7.99 -1.31
CA THR A 40 5.52 8.76 -0.43
C THR A 40 4.67 7.83 0.42
N PHE A 41 4.13 6.77 -0.17
CA PHE A 41 3.34 5.82 0.60
C PHE A 41 4.20 5.13 1.66
N ILE A 42 5.45 4.83 1.34
CA ILE A 42 6.33 4.21 2.30
C ILE A 42 6.63 5.20 3.43
N ASP A 43 6.89 6.44 3.07
CA ASP A 43 7.20 7.44 4.05
C ASP A 43 6.04 7.69 5.00
N GLU A 44 4.83 7.54 4.50
CA GLU A 44 3.66 7.75 5.33
C GLU A 44 3.25 6.49 6.09
N GLY A 45 3.96 5.42 5.91
CA GLY A 45 3.64 4.21 6.64
C GLY A 45 2.53 3.38 6.03
N ILE A 46 2.13 3.68 4.81
CA ILE A 46 1.07 2.95 4.16
C ILE A 46 1.62 1.70 3.52
N LEU A 47 2.82 1.76 2.98
CA LEU A 47 3.44 0.60 2.38
C LEU A 47 4.78 0.33 3.04
N VAL A 48 5.15 -0.93 3.08
CA VAL A 48 6.44 -1.33 3.63
C VAL A 48 7.19 -2.03 2.51
N LYS A 49 8.43 -1.63 2.26
CA LYS A 49 9.19 -2.24 1.20
C LYS A 49 9.73 -3.57 1.67
N GLU A 50 9.41 -4.63 0.91
CA GLU A 50 9.88 -5.95 1.28
C GLU A 50 11.10 -6.29 0.43
N ALA A 51 11.08 -5.95 -0.83
CA ALA A 51 12.18 -6.23 -1.72
C ALA A 51 12.02 -5.30 -2.91
N ARG A 52 12.95 -5.36 -3.88
CA ARG A 52 12.86 -4.48 -4.98
C ARG A 52 11.58 -4.71 -5.73
N GLY A 53 10.76 -3.72 -5.85
CA GLY A 53 9.49 -3.81 -6.56
C GLY A 53 8.40 -4.56 -5.83
N ILE A 54 8.64 -4.96 -4.58
CA ILE A 54 7.66 -5.70 -3.81
C ILE A 54 7.40 -4.98 -2.50
N TYR A 55 6.13 -4.73 -2.22
CA TYR A 55 5.77 -4.00 -1.02
C TYR A 55 4.63 -4.70 -0.30
N TYR A 56 4.41 -4.37 0.94
CA TYR A 56 3.28 -4.88 1.69
C TYR A 56 2.45 -3.73 2.20
N TYR A 57 1.15 -3.94 2.26
CA TYR A 57 0.23 -2.91 2.74
C TYR A 57 0.30 -2.94 4.26
N ALA A 58 0.77 -1.86 4.83
CA ALA A 58 1.03 -1.84 6.27
C ALA A 58 -0.19 -2.09 7.12
N ASP A 59 -1.36 -1.73 6.59
CA ASP A 59 -2.56 -1.91 7.37
C ASP A 59 -2.91 -3.36 7.53
N GLU A 60 -2.27 -4.25 6.85
CA GLU A 60 -2.56 -5.65 7.01
C GLU A 60 -1.95 -6.16 8.28
N PHE A 61 -1.07 -5.42 8.88
CA PHE A 61 -0.44 -5.87 10.09
C PHE A 61 -1.42 -5.68 11.22
N PRO A 62 -1.56 -6.65 12.05
CA PRO A 62 -2.47 -6.58 13.16
C PRO A 62 -2.03 -5.59 14.14
N ASP A 63 -2.59 -4.49 14.08
CA ASP A 63 -2.21 -3.54 14.96
C ASP A 63 -2.75 -3.77 16.24
N ASP A 64 -3.66 -4.57 16.35
CA ASP A 64 -4.25 -4.79 17.58
C ASP A 64 -3.25 -5.22 18.51
N LEU A 65 -2.17 -5.59 18.06
CA LEU A 65 -1.25 -5.98 18.93
C LEU A 65 -0.99 -4.98 19.90
N GLN A 66 -1.07 -3.86 19.58
CA GLN A 66 -0.73 -2.91 20.47
C GLN A 66 -1.74 -2.73 21.41
N ILE A 67 -2.74 -3.26 21.28
CA ILE A 67 -3.71 -3.06 22.12
C ILE A 67 -3.38 -3.44 23.38
N ILE A 68 -2.73 -4.22 23.60
CA ILE A 68 -2.45 -4.57 24.84
C ILE A 68 -2.26 -3.73 25.76
#